data_0640fe107ddc9b696955deddcb87247a
#
_entry.id   0640fe107ddc9b696955deddcb87247a
#
_cell.length_a   1.000
_cell.length_b   1.000
_cell.length_c   1.000
_cell.angle_alpha   90.00
_cell.angle_beta   90.00
_cell.angle_gamma   90.00
#
_symmetry.space_group_name_H-M   'P 1'
#
loop_
_entity.id
_entity.type
_entity.pdbx_description
1 polymer ?
#
loop_
_entity_poly.entity_id
_entity_poly.type
_entity_poly.pdbx_seq_one_letter_code
_entity_poly.pdbx_strand_id
1 'polypeptide(L)'
;MKHLLLTTIAAVVLIANAEARKPNLVVIYTDDQGSIDINAYGAKDLITPAMDSLCRDGVRFTQFYSAAAVCSPSRAALLTGRVPNRAGVPGNVSSHPGGRGALPADQVTMAEIFKDAGYATAHIGKWHLGFTPTTMPNAQGFDYSFGHMGGCIDNYSHFFYWVPPNRHDLYQNGKEIWRTGDYFPTLMVDEAAKFMEVNREKPFFMYWAINLPHYPLQGTEKWRRRYAHMKDEKRRRYAAFMSSMDEAIGDLLEEIDTLGSVSYTHLTLPTILLV
;
A
#
# COMPACT_ATOMS: atom_id res chain seq x y z
N MET A 1 16.59 -42.85 36.16
CA MET A 1 15.46 -42.96 35.21
C MET A 1 14.34 -41.94 35.44
N LYS A 2 13.95 -41.62 36.68
CA LYS A 2 12.85 -40.63 36.96
C LYS A 2 13.17 -39.18 36.52
N HIS A 3 14.42 -38.74 36.59
CA HIS A 3 14.81 -37.38 36.20
C HIS A 3 14.90 -37.19 34.65
N LEU A 4 15.20 -38.26 33.92
CA LEU A 4 15.24 -38.22 32.47
C LEU A 4 13.84 -38.14 31.85
N LEU A 5 12.84 -38.77 32.50
CA LEU A 5 11.45 -38.73 32.03
C LEU A 5 10.81 -37.33 32.23
N LEU A 6 11.15 -36.65 33.34
CA LEU A 6 10.62 -35.31 33.65
C LEU A 6 11.18 -34.25 32.70
N THR A 7 12.48 -34.34 32.30
CA THR A 7 13.10 -33.42 31.34
C THR A 7 12.54 -33.62 29.95
N THR A 8 12.25 -34.83 29.53
CA THR A 8 11.67 -35.13 28.23
C THR A 8 10.21 -34.65 28.12
N ILE A 9 9.42 -34.78 29.16
CA ILE A 9 8.04 -34.28 29.18
C ILE A 9 8.02 -32.76 29.20
N ALA A 10 8.89 -32.07 29.91
CA ALA A 10 9.02 -30.62 29.90
C ALA A 10 9.43 -30.07 28.52
N ALA A 11 10.36 -30.77 27.84
CA ALA A 11 10.77 -30.38 26.47
C ALA A 11 9.63 -30.60 25.46
N VAL A 12 8.86 -31.67 25.55
CA VAL A 12 7.71 -31.94 24.68
C VAL A 12 6.57 -30.97 24.92
N VAL A 13 6.31 -30.56 26.17
CA VAL A 13 5.29 -29.56 26.51
C VAL A 13 5.69 -28.17 26.03
N LEU A 14 6.98 -27.82 26.08
CA LEU A 14 7.49 -26.57 25.51
C LEU A 14 7.38 -26.51 23.97
N ILE A 15 7.57 -27.64 23.28
CA ILE A 15 7.41 -27.71 21.81
C ILE A 15 5.92 -27.71 21.41
N ALA A 16 5.04 -28.29 22.22
CA ALA A 16 3.60 -28.35 21.94
C ALA A 16 2.88 -26.99 22.11
N ASN A 17 3.49 -26.02 22.80
CA ASN A 17 2.93 -24.67 23.01
C ASN A 17 3.58 -23.57 22.13
N ALA A 18 4.43 -23.90 21.20
CA ALA A 18 4.85 -22.97 20.17
C ALA A 18 3.70 -22.86 19.15
N GLU A 19 2.64 -22.14 19.46
CA GLU A 19 1.68 -21.69 18.44
C GLU A 19 2.50 -21.01 17.34
N ALA A 20 2.37 -21.53 16.11
CA ALA A 20 3.05 -20.93 14.97
C ALA A 20 2.61 -19.45 14.90
N ARG A 21 3.55 -18.53 15.04
CA ARG A 21 3.29 -17.09 14.97
C ARG A 21 2.55 -16.80 13.65
N LYS A 22 1.40 -16.15 13.73
CA LYS A 22 0.65 -15.74 12.55
C LYS A 22 1.53 -14.81 11.71
N PRO A 23 1.60 -15.01 10.37
CA PRO A 23 2.43 -14.16 9.51
C PRO A 23 1.85 -12.75 9.41
N ASN A 24 2.72 -11.76 9.25
CA ASN A 24 2.32 -10.44 8.83
C ASN A 24 1.90 -10.47 7.36
N LEU A 25 1.02 -9.56 6.96
CA LEU A 25 0.63 -9.39 5.57
C LEU A 25 0.76 -7.93 5.17
N VAL A 26 1.52 -7.67 4.10
CA VAL A 26 1.67 -6.35 3.50
C VAL A 26 1.19 -6.41 2.05
N VAL A 27 0.20 -5.59 1.73
CA VAL A 27 -0.28 -5.38 0.35
C VAL A 27 0.27 -4.05 -0.14
N ILE A 28 1.26 -4.09 -1.03
CA ILE A 28 1.78 -2.91 -1.73
C ILE A 28 0.94 -2.70 -2.99
N TYR A 29 0.17 -1.61 -3.05
CA TYR A 29 -0.75 -1.34 -4.14
C TYR A 29 -0.40 -0.05 -4.86
N THR A 30 0.09 -0.16 -6.10
CA THR A 30 0.48 0.98 -6.94
C THR A 30 -0.73 1.59 -7.67
N ASP A 31 -0.59 2.80 -8.20
CA ASP A 31 -1.67 3.56 -8.82
C ASP A 31 -1.33 3.92 -10.26
N ASP A 32 -2.03 3.35 -11.24
CA ASP A 32 -1.81 3.53 -12.69
C ASP A 32 -0.44 3.01 -13.20
N GLN A 33 0.11 1.98 -12.61
CA GLN A 33 1.33 1.33 -13.11
C GLN A 33 1.01 0.45 -14.32
N GLY A 34 1.73 0.66 -15.42
CA GLY A 34 1.61 -0.18 -16.62
C GLY A 34 2.18 -1.59 -16.41
N SER A 35 1.60 -2.56 -17.11
CA SER A 35 1.97 -3.98 -16.98
C SER A 35 3.43 -4.31 -17.28
N ILE A 36 4.08 -3.48 -18.11
CA ILE A 36 5.48 -3.67 -18.53
C ILE A 36 6.42 -2.64 -17.90
N ASP A 37 5.98 -1.89 -16.90
CA ASP A 37 6.74 -0.77 -16.34
C ASP A 37 7.68 -1.18 -15.18
N ILE A 38 8.09 -2.44 -15.14
CA ILE A 38 9.23 -2.91 -14.34
C ILE A 38 10.12 -3.82 -15.20
N ASN A 39 11.42 -3.93 -14.86
CA ASN A 39 12.35 -4.71 -15.68
C ASN A 39 11.97 -6.18 -15.73
N ALA A 40 11.51 -6.77 -14.63
CA ALA A 40 11.06 -8.16 -14.56
C ALA A 40 9.89 -8.49 -15.52
N TYR A 41 9.11 -7.49 -15.94
CA TYR A 41 8.02 -7.64 -16.93
C TYR A 41 8.37 -7.08 -18.31
N GLY A 42 9.59 -6.56 -18.50
CA GLY A 42 10.12 -6.23 -19.82
C GLY A 42 10.51 -4.78 -20.07
N ALA A 43 10.37 -3.87 -19.11
CA ALA A 43 10.90 -2.51 -19.23
C ALA A 43 12.42 -2.58 -19.44
N LYS A 44 12.92 -1.77 -20.39
CA LYS A 44 14.36 -1.71 -20.69
C LYS A 44 14.97 -0.35 -20.37
N ASP A 45 14.13 0.62 -20.13
CA ASP A 45 14.48 2.04 -19.96
C ASP A 45 14.15 2.56 -18.57
N LEU A 46 13.73 1.68 -17.64
CA LEU A 46 13.44 1.98 -16.25
C LEU A 46 14.48 1.35 -15.32
N ILE A 47 14.58 1.84 -14.11
CA ILE A 47 15.44 1.30 -13.04
C ILE A 47 14.50 0.95 -11.88
N THR A 48 14.25 -0.35 -11.68
CA THR A 48 13.25 -0.88 -10.74
C THR A 48 13.77 -2.05 -9.90
N PRO A 49 14.94 -1.92 -9.24
CA PRO A 49 15.59 -3.05 -8.57
C PRO A 49 14.79 -3.63 -7.40
N ALA A 50 14.03 -2.83 -6.67
CA ALA A 50 13.22 -3.29 -5.54
C ALA A 50 12.06 -4.17 -6.02
N MET A 51 11.26 -3.70 -7.00
CA MET A 51 10.19 -4.50 -7.59
C MET A 51 10.71 -5.74 -8.32
N ASP A 52 11.87 -5.64 -8.98
CA ASP A 52 12.52 -6.80 -9.62
C ASP A 52 12.97 -7.84 -8.59
N SER A 53 13.43 -7.44 -7.40
CA SER A 53 13.77 -8.36 -6.32
C SER A 53 12.55 -9.13 -5.83
N LEU A 54 11.41 -8.48 -5.65
CA LEU A 54 10.16 -9.16 -5.29
C LEU A 54 9.75 -10.20 -6.35
N CYS A 55 9.93 -9.88 -7.63
CA CYS A 55 9.67 -10.84 -8.71
C CYS A 55 10.65 -12.02 -8.74
N ARG A 56 11.92 -11.80 -8.37
CA ARG A 56 12.96 -12.81 -8.35
C ARG A 56 12.83 -13.75 -7.15
N ASP A 57 12.53 -13.18 -5.99
CA ASP A 57 12.58 -13.88 -4.71
C ASP A 57 11.21 -14.45 -4.31
N GLY A 58 10.14 -14.06 -5.02
CA GLY A 58 8.76 -14.48 -4.80
C GLY A 58 8.11 -15.19 -5.98
N VAL A 59 6.78 -15.05 -6.10
CA VAL A 59 5.99 -15.61 -7.18
C VAL A 59 5.52 -14.48 -8.10
N ARG A 60 5.88 -14.58 -9.38
CA ARG A 60 5.44 -13.66 -10.42
C ARG A 60 4.23 -14.21 -11.17
N PHE A 61 3.12 -13.48 -11.12
CA PHE A 61 1.93 -13.81 -11.89
C PHE A 61 2.03 -13.21 -13.29
N THR A 62 1.81 -14.02 -14.32
CA THR A 62 1.86 -13.57 -15.73
C THR A 62 0.48 -13.19 -16.28
N GLN A 63 -0.59 -13.53 -15.57
CA GLN A 63 -1.98 -13.29 -15.96
C GLN A 63 -2.79 -12.84 -14.72
N PHE A 64 -2.38 -11.73 -14.11
CA PHE A 64 -3.07 -11.13 -12.98
C PHE A 64 -3.62 -9.76 -13.40
N TYR A 65 -4.93 -9.58 -13.27
CA TYR A 65 -5.62 -8.39 -13.76
C TYR A 65 -6.30 -7.65 -12.63
N SER A 66 -6.24 -6.32 -12.68
CA SER A 66 -7.09 -5.47 -11.84
C SER A 66 -8.57 -5.68 -12.19
N ALA A 67 -9.43 -5.61 -11.18
CA ALA A 67 -10.88 -5.80 -11.37
C ALA A 67 -11.56 -4.65 -12.11
N ALA A 68 -10.90 -3.50 -12.27
CA ALA A 68 -11.38 -2.36 -13.02
C ALA A 68 -10.21 -1.50 -13.51
N ALA A 69 -10.46 -0.73 -14.58
CA ALA A 69 -9.49 0.15 -15.22
C ALA A 69 -9.32 1.52 -14.54
N VAL A 70 -9.99 1.75 -13.40
CA VAL A 70 -9.94 3.02 -12.65
C VAL A 70 -9.89 2.78 -11.14
N CYS A 71 -9.45 3.80 -10.40
CA CYS A 71 -9.01 3.73 -9.01
C CYS A 71 -10.04 3.13 -8.02
N SER A 72 -11.17 3.81 -7.78
CA SER A 72 -12.11 3.43 -6.71
C SER A 72 -12.70 2.03 -6.90
N PRO A 73 -13.20 1.64 -8.09
CA PRO A 73 -13.75 0.30 -8.26
C PRO A 73 -12.69 -0.80 -8.12
N SER A 74 -11.46 -0.55 -8.57
CA SER A 74 -10.36 -1.50 -8.40
C SER A 74 -9.99 -1.68 -6.92
N ARG A 75 -9.93 -0.57 -6.15
CA ARG A 75 -9.65 -0.58 -4.71
C ARG A 75 -10.77 -1.26 -3.91
N ALA A 76 -12.03 -0.95 -4.23
CA ALA A 76 -13.19 -1.60 -3.62
C ALA A 76 -13.17 -3.12 -3.88
N ALA A 77 -12.90 -3.54 -5.10
CA ALA A 77 -12.83 -4.96 -5.44
C ALA A 77 -11.70 -5.68 -4.70
N LEU A 78 -10.50 -5.06 -4.62
CA LEU A 78 -9.37 -5.63 -3.87
C LEU A 78 -9.74 -5.82 -2.39
N LEU A 79 -10.25 -4.76 -1.74
CA LEU A 79 -10.52 -4.78 -0.31
C LEU A 79 -11.71 -5.68 0.09
N THR A 80 -12.68 -5.91 -0.81
CA THR A 80 -13.88 -6.70 -0.50
C THR A 80 -13.89 -8.10 -1.12
N GLY A 81 -12.96 -8.40 -2.04
CA GLY A 81 -12.98 -9.65 -2.81
C GLY A 81 -14.20 -9.76 -3.75
N ARG A 82 -14.87 -8.64 -4.07
CA ARG A 82 -16.08 -8.59 -4.91
C ARG A 82 -15.85 -7.83 -6.20
N VAL A 83 -16.52 -8.20 -7.27
CA VAL A 83 -16.53 -7.35 -8.47
C VAL A 83 -17.10 -5.96 -8.14
N PRO A 84 -16.63 -4.87 -8.78
CA PRO A 84 -16.95 -3.49 -8.39
C PRO A 84 -18.45 -3.18 -8.21
N ASN A 85 -19.29 -3.69 -9.09
CA ASN A 85 -20.74 -3.49 -9.01
C ASN A 85 -21.36 -4.12 -7.75
N ARG A 86 -20.84 -5.29 -7.32
CA ARG A 86 -21.28 -5.96 -6.09
C ARG A 86 -20.68 -5.34 -4.83
N ALA A 87 -19.51 -4.72 -4.97
CA ALA A 87 -18.91 -3.92 -3.90
C ALA A 87 -19.61 -2.55 -3.72
N GLY A 88 -20.57 -2.21 -4.59
CA GLY A 88 -21.29 -0.93 -4.55
C GLY A 88 -20.50 0.27 -5.09
N VAL A 89 -19.36 0.02 -5.76
CA VAL A 89 -18.46 1.06 -6.31
C VAL A 89 -18.22 0.80 -7.80
N PRO A 90 -19.22 1.03 -8.67
CA PRO A 90 -19.11 0.74 -10.11
C PRO A 90 -18.23 1.74 -10.87
N GLY A 91 -17.86 2.87 -10.28
CA GLY A 91 -17.04 3.93 -10.86
C GLY A 91 -16.29 4.71 -9.79
N ASN A 92 -15.49 5.71 -10.20
CA ASN A 92 -14.75 6.53 -9.26
C ASN A 92 -15.67 7.29 -8.33
N VAL A 93 -15.37 7.24 -7.03
CA VAL A 93 -16.03 8.08 -6.02
C VAL A 93 -15.48 9.50 -6.11
N SER A 94 -16.25 10.46 -5.57
CA SER A 94 -15.82 11.85 -5.55
C SER A 94 -14.55 12.04 -4.75
N SER A 95 -13.67 12.89 -5.26
CA SER A 95 -12.48 13.35 -4.54
C SER A 95 -12.75 14.55 -3.63
N HIS A 96 -14.00 14.95 -3.44
CA HIS A 96 -14.39 16.04 -2.57
C HIS A 96 -15.32 15.56 -1.44
N PRO A 97 -15.16 16.09 -0.22
CA PRO A 97 -16.12 15.88 0.86
C PRO A 97 -17.54 16.26 0.42
N GLY A 98 -18.52 15.44 0.77
CA GLY A 98 -19.92 15.64 0.35
C GLY A 98 -20.22 15.28 -1.10
N GLY A 99 -19.22 14.84 -1.87
CA GLY A 99 -19.42 14.33 -3.23
C GLY A 99 -20.04 12.93 -3.24
N ARG A 100 -20.39 12.45 -4.45
CA ARG A 100 -21.10 11.18 -4.61
C ARG A 100 -20.17 9.97 -4.52
N GLY A 101 -20.72 8.87 -3.98
CA GLY A 101 -20.11 7.56 -3.93
C GLY A 101 -19.19 7.38 -2.73
N ALA A 102 -19.15 6.15 -2.25
CA ALA A 102 -18.23 5.66 -1.25
C ALA A 102 -18.29 4.14 -1.25
N LEU A 103 -17.33 3.47 -0.63
CA LEU A 103 -17.49 2.07 -0.24
C LEU A 103 -18.59 1.98 0.82
N PRO A 104 -19.69 1.25 0.55
CA PRO A 104 -20.77 1.12 1.53
C PRO A 104 -20.29 0.45 2.82
N ALA A 105 -20.77 0.91 3.97
CA ALA A 105 -20.36 0.43 5.27
C ALA A 105 -20.79 -1.03 5.59
N ASP A 106 -21.68 -1.60 4.79
CA ASP A 106 -22.10 -3.00 4.89
C ASP A 106 -21.21 -3.96 4.09
N GLN A 107 -20.23 -3.44 3.36
CA GLN A 107 -19.25 -4.24 2.64
C GLN A 107 -18.12 -4.63 3.57
N VAL A 108 -18.03 -5.91 3.89
CA VAL A 108 -16.93 -6.43 4.71
C VAL A 108 -15.62 -6.34 3.93
N THR A 109 -14.63 -5.70 4.51
CA THR A 109 -13.30 -5.53 3.94
C THR A 109 -12.33 -6.59 4.46
N MET A 110 -11.23 -6.83 3.74
CA MET A 110 -10.15 -7.67 4.23
C MET A 110 -9.54 -7.13 5.55
N ALA A 111 -9.56 -5.81 5.77
CA ALA A 111 -9.09 -5.21 7.02
C ALA A 111 -9.96 -5.62 8.21
N GLU A 112 -11.27 -5.64 8.06
CA GLU A 112 -12.20 -6.13 9.10
C GLU A 112 -11.97 -7.61 9.38
N ILE A 113 -11.79 -8.44 8.34
CA ILE A 113 -11.50 -9.87 8.49
C ILE A 113 -10.19 -10.10 9.26
N PHE A 114 -9.12 -9.36 8.94
CA PHE A 114 -7.86 -9.47 9.66
C PHE A 114 -7.96 -8.95 11.09
N LYS A 115 -8.68 -7.85 11.30
CA LYS A 115 -8.94 -7.31 12.62
C LYS A 115 -9.67 -8.31 13.52
N ASP A 116 -10.73 -8.95 13.01
CA ASP A 116 -11.47 -10.01 13.72
C ASP A 116 -10.60 -11.24 14.02
N ALA A 117 -9.60 -11.49 13.15
CA ALA A 117 -8.59 -12.52 13.37
C ALA A 117 -7.48 -12.11 14.36
N GLY A 118 -7.55 -10.91 14.97
CA GLY A 118 -6.61 -10.41 15.98
C GLY A 118 -5.35 -9.74 15.42
N TYR A 119 -5.37 -9.32 14.15
CA TYR A 119 -4.29 -8.54 13.55
C TYR A 119 -4.44 -7.05 13.90
N ALA A 120 -3.31 -6.36 14.07
CA ALA A 120 -3.29 -4.91 13.96
C ALA A 120 -3.41 -4.52 12.48
N THR A 121 -4.22 -3.52 12.13
CA THR A 121 -4.53 -3.18 10.75
C THR A 121 -4.15 -1.75 10.39
N ALA A 122 -3.47 -1.53 9.26
CA ALA A 122 -3.08 -0.22 8.78
C ALA A 122 -3.44 0.04 7.34
N HIS A 123 -3.96 1.24 7.06
CA HIS A 123 -4.01 1.84 5.73
C HIS A 123 -2.98 2.97 5.65
N ILE A 124 -2.08 2.93 4.67
CA ILE A 124 -1.09 3.98 4.44
C ILE A 124 -1.08 4.32 2.96
N GLY A 125 -1.43 5.56 2.62
CA GLY A 125 -1.42 6.07 1.25
C GLY A 125 -2.77 6.55 0.73
N LYS A 126 -3.07 6.26 -0.52
CA LYS A 126 -4.31 6.66 -1.20
C LYS A 126 -5.49 5.78 -0.81
N TRP A 127 -6.58 6.42 -0.37
CA TRP A 127 -7.84 5.73 -0.05
C TRP A 127 -8.80 5.67 -1.25
N HIS A 128 -9.34 6.78 -1.66
CA HIS A 128 -10.29 7.00 -2.77
C HIS A 128 -11.56 6.14 -2.71
N LEU A 129 -12.06 5.89 -1.48
CA LEU A 129 -13.28 5.11 -1.23
C LEU A 129 -14.28 5.81 -0.30
N GLY A 130 -14.10 7.11 -0.07
CA GLY A 130 -15.03 7.96 0.68
C GLY A 130 -14.36 8.93 1.65
N PHE A 131 -15.12 9.96 2.08
CA PHE A 131 -14.64 11.09 2.86
C PHE A 131 -15.36 11.27 4.20
N THR A 132 -16.41 10.52 4.46
CA THR A 132 -17.18 10.69 5.68
C THR A 132 -16.58 9.88 6.83
N PRO A 133 -16.84 10.22 8.08
CA PRO A 133 -16.39 9.43 9.23
C PRO A 133 -16.79 7.95 9.16
N THR A 134 -17.87 7.62 8.43
CA THR A 134 -18.35 6.24 8.25
C THR A 134 -17.75 5.53 7.01
N THR A 135 -16.97 6.24 6.18
CA THR A 135 -16.40 5.69 4.94
C THR A 135 -14.90 5.89 4.83
N MET A 136 -14.28 6.58 5.78
CA MET A 136 -12.83 6.68 5.90
C MET A 136 -12.22 5.35 6.36
N PRO A 137 -10.91 5.12 6.18
CA PRO A 137 -10.26 3.84 6.46
C PRO A 137 -10.55 3.29 7.86
N ASN A 138 -10.57 4.15 8.90
CA ASN A 138 -10.79 3.69 10.27
C ASN A 138 -12.21 3.13 10.51
N ALA A 139 -13.19 3.53 9.71
CA ALA A 139 -14.55 2.96 9.74
C ALA A 139 -14.68 1.68 8.90
N GLN A 140 -13.64 1.32 8.15
CA GLN A 140 -13.59 0.19 7.22
C GLN A 140 -12.55 -0.87 7.68
N GLY A 141 -12.35 -0.98 9.01
CA GLY A 141 -11.55 -2.03 9.64
C GLY A 141 -10.09 -1.69 9.91
N PHE A 142 -9.59 -0.50 9.57
CA PHE A 142 -8.20 -0.13 9.85
C PHE A 142 -8.06 0.55 11.21
N ASP A 143 -7.21 0.00 12.09
CA ASP A 143 -6.88 0.59 13.41
C ASP A 143 -6.07 1.87 13.25
N TYR A 144 -5.19 1.89 12.25
CA TYR A 144 -4.36 3.03 11.90
C TYR A 144 -4.60 3.45 10.45
N SER A 145 -4.64 4.75 10.21
CA SER A 145 -4.67 5.28 8.85
C SER A 145 -3.81 6.53 8.69
N PHE A 146 -3.07 6.60 7.59
CA PHE A 146 -2.31 7.77 7.15
C PHE A 146 -2.42 7.90 5.64
N GLY A 147 -2.76 9.08 5.12
CA GLY A 147 -2.78 9.32 3.69
C GLY A 147 -3.89 10.26 3.23
N HIS A 148 -4.18 10.19 1.94
CA HIS A 148 -5.17 11.08 1.32
C HIS A 148 -6.44 10.34 0.91
N MET A 149 -7.56 11.07 0.96
CA MET A 149 -8.89 10.49 0.74
C MET A 149 -9.36 10.61 -0.71
N GLY A 150 -8.82 11.54 -1.48
CA GLY A 150 -9.17 11.77 -2.89
C GLY A 150 -8.36 10.93 -3.88
N GLY A 151 -8.60 11.18 -5.17
CA GLY A 151 -7.99 10.42 -6.27
C GLY A 151 -6.52 10.74 -6.52
N CYS A 152 -6.06 11.94 -6.19
CA CYS A 152 -4.66 12.36 -6.34
C CYS A 152 -4.33 13.55 -5.45
N ILE A 153 -3.05 13.74 -5.19
CA ILE A 153 -2.52 14.92 -4.49
C ILE A 153 -1.22 15.37 -5.15
N ASP A 154 -0.85 16.62 -4.97
CA ASP A 154 0.52 17.08 -5.13
C ASP A 154 1.38 16.47 -4.01
N ASN A 155 2.50 15.83 -4.38
CA ASN A 155 3.29 15.00 -3.46
C ASN A 155 4.10 15.80 -2.42
N TYR A 156 4.11 17.13 -2.48
CA TYR A 156 4.83 18.00 -1.54
C TYR A 156 3.88 18.93 -0.76
N SER A 157 2.87 19.48 -1.41
CA SER A 157 1.90 20.34 -0.76
C SER A 157 0.71 19.57 -0.19
N HIS A 158 0.49 18.33 -0.66
CA HIS A 158 -0.63 17.43 -0.31
C HIS A 158 -2.00 17.99 -0.67
N PHE A 159 -2.07 18.90 -1.64
CA PHE A 159 -3.33 19.41 -2.15
C PHE A 159 -3.88 18.54 -3.29
N PHE A 160 -5.17 18.25 -3.22
CA PHE A 160 -5.94 17.82 -4.39
C PHE A 160 -6.11 19.03 -5.32
N TYR A 161 -5.80 18.85 -6.61
CA TYR A 161 -5.73 19.95 -7.59
C TYR A 161 -6.49 19.67 -8.88
N TRP A 162 -7.04 18.47 -9.06
CA TRP A 162 -7.60 18.04 -10.35
C TRP A 162 -8.87 18.79 -10.74
N VAL A 163 -9.76 19.00 -9.80
CA VAL A 163 -11.02 19.73 -9.97
C VAL A 163 -11.17 20.75 -8.86
N PRO A 164 -11.42 22.03 -9.19
CA PRO A 164 -11.64 23.07 -8.17
C PRO A 164 -12.84 22.78 -7.25
N PRO A 165 -12.82 23.30 -6.03
CA PRO A 165 -11.71 24.02 -5.42
C PRO A 165 -10.55 23.13 -5.00
N ASN A 166 -9.31 23.62 -5.17
CA ASN A 166 -8.15 22.94 -4.59
C ASN A 166 -8.32 22.88 -3.07
N ARG A 167 -8.00 21.74 -2.49
CA ARG A 167 -8.07 21.56 -1.05
C ARG A 167 -6.92 20.68 -0.56
N HIS A 168 -6.51 20.92 0.65
CA HIS A 168 -5.56 20.06 1.31
C HIS A 168 -6.21 18.69 1.62
N ASP A 169 -5.45 17.60 1.45
CA ASP A 169 -5.97 16.23 1.51
C ASP A 169 -4.92 15.28 2.13
N LEU A 170 -4.50 15.56 3.35
CA LEU A 170 -3.66 14.66 4.13
C LEU A 170 -4.26 14.46 5.51
N TYR A 171 -4.46 13.18 5.88
CA TYR A 171 -5.14 12.78 7.11
C TYR A 171 -4.36 11.70 7.86
N GLN A 172 -4.45 11.76 9.19
CA GLN A 172 -4.01 10.68 10.07
C GLN A 172 -5.17 10.34 11.02
N ASN A 173 -5.62 9.08 11.01
CA ASN A 173 -6.74 8.59 11.81
C ASN A 173 -7.98 9.50 11.71
N GLY A 174 -8.34 9.87 10.48
CA GLY A 174 -9.50 10.69 10.17
C GLY A 174 -9.36 12.18 10.50
N LYS A 175 -8.20 12.63 11.01
CA LYS A 175 -7.91 14.05 11.29
C LYS A 175 -6.97 14.60 10.24
N GLU A 176 -7.30 15.78 9.72
CA GLU A 176 -6.41 16.49 8.80
C GLU A 176 -5.11 16.89 9.51
N ILE A 177 -3.98 16.66 8.84
CA ILE A 177 -2.63 17.02 9.32
C ILE A 177 -1.87 17.74 8.22
N TRP A 178 -0.89 18.56 8.57
CA TRP A 178 -0.10 19.37 7.64
C TRP A 178 1.37 18.96 7.69
N ARG A 179 1.92 18.59 6.53
CA ARG A 179 3.31 18.16 6.33
C ARG A 179 3.88 18.80 5.06
N THR A 180 3.54 20.05 4.83
CA THR A 180 3.91 20.81 3.62
C THR A 180 5.42 20.83 3.40
N GLY A 181 5.84 20.41 2.21
CA GLY A 181 7.25 20.32 1.83
C GLY A 181 7.86 18.92 1.97
N ASP A 182 7.26 18.05 2.79
CA ASP A 182 7.68 16.66 2.91
C ASP A 182 7.18 15.85 1.71
N TYR A 183 8.02 14.99 1.16
CA TYR A 183 7.65 14.15 0.02
C TYR A 183 6.75 13.00 0.46
N PHE A 184 5.55 12.91 -0.09
CA PHE A 184 4.53 11.97 0.37
C PHE A 184 4.97 10.50 0.39
N PRO A 185 5.67 9.94 -0.62
CA PRO A 185 6.19 8.58 -0.55
C PRO A 185 7.15 8.34 0.63
N THR A 186 8.00 9.30 0.98
CA THR A 186 8.87 9.21 2.16
C THR A 186 8.04 9.16 3.45
N LEU A 187 7.03 10.04 3.57
CA LEU A 187 6.11 10.00 4.71
C LEU A 187 5.41 8.64 4.84
N MET A 188 5.06 8.00 3.72
CA MET A 188 4.44 6.68 3.75
C MET A 188 5.37 5.60 4.29
N VAL A 189 6.66 5.65 3.98
CA VAL A 189 7.67 4.72 4.53
C VAL A 189 7.82 4.97 6.03
N ASP A 190 8.00 6.23 6.44
CA ASP A 190 8.14 6.61 7.86
C ASP A 190 6.95 6.15 8.71
N GLU A 191 5.73 6.30 8.21
CA GLU A 191 4.51 5.90 8.93
C GLU A 191 4.32 4.37 8.94
N ALA A 192 4.79 3.67 7.90
CA ALA A 192 4.83 2.21 7.89
C ALA A 192 5.82 1.67 8.94
N ALA A 193 7.02 2.22 9.00
CA ALA A 193 8.04 1.86 10.00
C ALA A 193 7.53 2.06 11.42
N LYS A 194 6.92 3.22 11.72
CA LYS A 194 6.31 3.50 13.03
C LYS A 194 5.19 2.51 13.38
N PHE A 195 4.30 2.21 12.43
CA PHE A 195 3.23 1.24 12.65
C PHE A 195 3.78 -0.16 12.93
N MET A 196 4.77 -0.61 12.19
CA MET A 196 5.40 -1.92 12.37
C MET A 196 6.12 -2.01 13.71
N GLU A 197 6.87 -0.97 14.12
CA GLU A 197 7.57 -0.95 15.40
C GLU A 197 6.60 -1.02 16.59
N VAL A 198 5.51 -0.26 16.55
CA VAL A 198 4.48 -0.31 17.62
C VAL A 198 3.80 -1.69 17.72
N ASN A 199 3.70 -2.40 16.60
CA ASN A 199 2.97 -3.68 16.52
C ASN A 199 3.90 -4.90 16.36
N ARG A 200 5.20 -4.78 16.62
CA ARG A 200 6.19 -5.83 16.40
C ARG A 200 5.89 -7.18 17.09
N GLU A 201 5.15 -7.14 18.20
CA GLU A 201 4.77 -8.33 18.98
C GLU A 201 3.43 -8.94 18.55
N LYS A 202 2.73 -8.33 17.60
CA LYS A 202 1.43 -8.79 17.07
C LYS A 202 1.52 -9.04 15.58
N PRO A 203 0.72 -9.96 15.03
CA PRO A 203 0.57 -10.04 13.60
C PRO A 203 -0.12 -8.76 13.10
N PHE A 204 0.29 -8.27 11.95
CA PHE A 204 -0.32 -7.09 11.34
C PHE A 204 -0.70 -7.31 9.87
N PHE A 205 -1.73 -6.62 9.45
CA PHE A 205 -2.13 -6.42 8.07
C PHE A 205 -1.92 -4.95 7.69
N MET A 206 -1.15 -4.69 6.65
CA MET A 206 -0.92 -3.34 6.13
C MET A 206 -1.31 -3.25 4.66
N TYR A 207 -2.22 -2.34 4.35
CA TYR A 207 -2.55 -1.91 3.00
C TYR A 207 -1.74 -0.64 2.69
N TRP A 208 -0.57 -0.82 2.06
CA TRP A 208 0.33 0.27 1.66
C TRP A 208 0.03 0.66 0.21
N ALA A 209 -0.87 1.64 0.07
CA ALA A 209 -1.48 2.05 -1.19
C ALA A 209 -0.79 3.28 -1.76
N ILE A 210 0.40 3.09 -2.38
CA ILE A 210 1.17 4.20 -2.93
C ILE A 210 0.43 4.84 -4.11
N ASN A 211 0.38 6.18 -4.11
CA ASN A 211 -0.28 6.95 -5.14
C ASN A 211 0.55 7.13 -6.43
N LEU A 212 1.75 6.55 -6.49
CA LEU A 212 2.61 6.53 -7.66
C LEU A 212 2.31 5.28 -8.51
N PRO A 213 2.54 5.34 -9.84
CA PRO A 213 3.01 6.48 -10.63
C PRO A 213 1.89 7.38 -11.18
N HIS A 214 0.69 7.40 -10.60
CA HIS A 214 -0.37 8.34 -10.96
C HIS A 214 0.15 9.79 -10.84
N TYR A 215 -0.15 10.64 -11.81
CA TYR A 215 0.35 12.03 -11.76
C TYR A 215 -0.21 12.84 -10.58
N PRO A 216 0.49 13.94 -10.19
CA PRO A 216 1.55 14.64 -10.91
C PRO A 216 2.87 13.88 -10.89
N LEU A 217 3.56 13.85 -12.05
CA LEU A 217 4.83 13.11 -12.19
C LEU A 217 5.98 13.87 -11.51
N GLN A 218 6.08 13.72 -10.20
CA GLN A 218 7.00 14.42 -9.31
C GLN A 218 8.10 13.48 -8.79
N GLY A 219 8.90 12.94 -9.68
CA GLY A 219 10.08 12.16 -9.33
C GLY A 219 11.10 13.02 -8.55
N THR A 220 11.85 12.39 -7.64
CA THR A 220 12.88 13.08 -6.85
C THR A 220 14.00 13.63 -7.72
N GLU A 221 14.75 14.62 -7.20
CA GLU A 221 15.87 15.24 -7.94
C GLU A 221 16.93 14.20 -8.34
N LYS A 222 17.21 13.22 -7.48
CA LYS A 222 18.10 12.09 -7.76
C LYS A 222 17.72 11.39 -9.07
N TRP A 223 16.47 11.01 -9.21
CA TRP A 223 15.99 10.28 -10.38
C TRP A 223 15.80 11.16 -11.60
N ARG A 224 15.38 12.41 -11.43
CA ARG A 224 15.33 13.38 -12.55
C ARG A 224 16.70 13.58 -13.18
N ARG A 225 17.76 13.68 -12.39
CA ARG A 225 19.15 13.76 -12.89
C ARG A 225 19.58 12.48 -13.57
N ARG A 226 19.25 11.32 -13.00
CA ARG A 226 19.60 10.01 -13.55
C ARG A 226 19.04 9.80 -14.96
N TYR A 227 17.84 10.28 -15.23
CA TYR A 227 17.16 10.16 -16.52
C TYR A 227 17.35 11.38 -17.45
N ALA A 228 18.19 12.34 -17.11
CA ALA A 228 18.39 13.56 -17.91
C ALA A 228 18.82 13.31 -19.37
N HIS A 229 19.41 12.15 -19.64
CA HIS A 229 19.82 11.72 -20.97
C HIS A 229 18.66 11.35 -21.91
N MET A 230 17.48 11.07 -21.38
CA MET A 230 16.33 10.71 -22.20
C MET A 230 15.77 11.94 -22.93
N LYS A 231 15.61 11.82 -24.25
CA LYS A 231 15.15 12.92 -25.11
C LYS A 231 13.64 13.20 -24.97
N ASP A 232 12.83 12.12 -24.85
CA ASP A 232 11.39 12.26 -24.64
C ASP A 232 11.12 12.77 -23.22
N GLU A 233 10.64 14.00 -23.11
CA GLU A 233 10.39 14.64 -21.81
C GLU A 233 9.30 13.92 -20.99
N LYS A 234 8.24 13.46 -21.63
CA LYS A 234 7.15 12.77 -20.94
C LYS A 234 7.64 11.45 -20.37
N ARG A 235 8.33 10.64 -21.19
CA ARG A 235 8.90 9.37 -20.74
C ARG A 235 9.98 9.58 -19.67
N ARG A 236 10.82 10.61 -19.83
CA ARG A 236 11.85 10.98 -18.84
C ARG A 236 11.24 11.29 -17.46
N ARG A 237 10.17 12.10 -17.42
CA ARG A 237 9.48 12.44 -16.17
C ARG A 237 8.83 11.23 -15.54
N TYR A 238 8.18 10.40 -16.35
CA TYR A 238 7.58 9.15 -15.92
C TYR A 238 8.63 8.17 -15.36
N ALA A 239 9.75 7.97 -16.09
CA ALA A 239 10.84 7.10 -15.64
C ALA A 239 11.43 7.54 -14.28
N ALA A 240 11.65 8.84 -14.11
CA ALA A 240 12.10 9.39 -12.82
C ALA A 240 11.09 9.13 -11.69
N PHE A 241 9.81 9.21 -11.99
CA PHE A 241 8.74 8.99 -11.02
C PHE A 241 8.58 7.50 -10.69
N MET A 242 8.66 6.61 -11.68
CA MET A 242 8.69 5.15 -11.47
C MET A 242 9.84 4.71 -10.59
N SER A 243 11.06 5.21 -10.83
CA SER A 243 12.21 4.86 -9.99
C SER A 243 12.15 5.51 -8.60
N SER A 244 11.45 6.64 -8.44
CA SER A 244 11.16 7.19 -7.10
C SER A 244 10.17 6.31 -6.34
N MET A 245 9.21 5.68 -7.04
CA MET A 245 8.31 4.69 -6.45
C MET A 245 9.06 3.42 -6.05
N ASP A 246 9.90 2.91 -6.94
CA ASP A 246 10.70 1.71 -6.67
C ASP A 246 11.65 1.92 -5.48
N GLU A 247 12.24 3.12 -5.36
CA GLU A 247 13.05 3.50 -4.19
C GLU A 247 12.23 3.45 -2.90
N ALA A 248 11.05 4.06 -2.88
CA ALA A 248 10.17 4.02 -1.69
C ALA A 248 9.71 2.59 -1.35
N ILE A 249 9.50 1.73 -2.35
CA ILE A 249 9.24 0.30 -2.12
C ILE A 249 10.49 -0.37 -1.51
N GLY A 250 11.68 -0.06 -2.02
CA GLY A 250 12.95 -0.57 -1.48
C GLY A 250 13.15 -0.17 -0.03
N ASP A 251 12.92 1.10 0.30
CA ASP A 251 13.01 1.62 1.67
C ASP A 251 12.02 0.91 2.60
N LEU A 252 10.77 0.67 2.15
CA LEU A 252 9.79 -0.11 2.91
C LEU A 252 10.26 -1.55 3.15
N LEU A 253 10.85 -2.21 2.15
CA LEU A 253 11.38 -3.58 2.29
C LEU A 253 12.54 -3.62 3.28
N GLU A 254 13.42 -2.61 3.27
CA GLU A 254 14.51 -2.47 4.23
C GLU A 254 14.01 -2.29 5.67
N GLU A 255 12.96 -1.51 5.87
CA GLU A 255 12.30 -1.36 7.19
C GLU A 255 11.70 -2.69 7.67
N ILE A 256 11.03 -3.46 6.79
CA ILE A 256 10.50 -4.78 7.12
C ILE A 256 11.62 -5.74 7.53
N ASP A 257 12.76 -5.69 6.85
CA ASP A 257 13.93 -6.54 7.11
C ASP A 257 14.59 -6.18 8.44
N THR A 258 14.82 -4.90 8.66
CA THR A 258 15.45 -4.34 9.88
C THR A 258 14.68 -4.72 11.16
N LEU A 259 13.35 -4.73 11.09
CA LEU A 259 12.49 -5.12 12.22
C LEU A 259 12.44 -6.64 12.46
N GLY A 260 13.21 -7.44 11.69
CA GLY A 260 13.22 -8.89 11.77
C GLY A 260 11.89 -9.55 11.39
N SER A 261 11.05 -8.81 10.67
CA SER A 261 9.70 -9.25 10.28
C SER A 261 9.69 -10.12 9.03
N VAL A 262 10.79 -10.18 8.27
CA VAL A 262 10.86 -10.85 6.94
C VAL A 262 10.46 -12.33 7.01
N SER A 263 10.95 -13.07 8.00
CA SER A 263 10.64 -14.51 8.14
C SER A 263 9.16 -14.80 8.38
N TYR A 264 8.36 -13.79 8.71
CA TYR A 264 6.95 -13.90 9.05
C TYR A 264 6.08 -12.90 8.28
N THR A 265 6.59 -12.29 7.18
CA THR A 265 5.83 -11.31 6.40
C THR A 265 5.56 -11.84 4.99
N HIS A 266 4.29 -11.93 4.62
CA HIS A 266 3.87 -12.16 3.25
C HIS A 266 3.68 -10.82 2.55
N LEU A 267 4.49 -10.59 1.53
CA LEU A 267 4.41 -9.40 0.67
C LEU A 267 3.62 -9.75 -0.59
N THR A 268 2.64 -8.93 -0.91
CA THR A 268 1.98 -8.99 -2.21
C THR A 268 2.12 -7.64 -2.90
N LEU A 269 2.58 -7.66 -4.14
CA LEU A 269 2.53 -6.53 -5.05
C LEU A 269 1.48 -6.86 -6.11
N PRO A 270 0.20 -6.61 -5.86
CA PRO A 270 -0.79 -6.70 -6.91
C PRO A 270 -0.51 -5.57 -7.88
N THR A 271 0.34 -5.88 -8.85
CA THR A 271 0.60 -4.98 -9.94
C THR A 271 -0.54 -5.13 -10.92
N ILE A 272 -1.13 -4.00 -11.29
CA ILE A 272 -1.44 -3.76 -12.69
C ILE A 272 -2.88 -3.45 -12.96
N LEU A 273 -2.98 -2.23 -13.33
CA LEU A 273 -3.90 -1.78 -14.34
C LEU A 273 -3.36 -2.24 -15.71
N LEU A 274 -3.89 -3.29 -16.29
CA LEU A 274 -3.89 -3.46 -17.73
C LEU A 274 -5.06 -2.64 -18.26
N VAL A 275 -4.80 -1.49 -18.81
CA VAL A 275 -5.70 -0.77 -19.69
C VAL A 275 -5.43 -1.21 -21.12
#